data_5bc8f8e60a498ecd089257ee92adc42f
#
_entry.id   5bc8f8e60a498ecd089257ee92adc42f
#
_cell.length_a   1.000
_cell.length_b   1.000
_cell.length_c   1.000
_cell.angle_alpha   90.00
_cell.angle_beta   90.00
_cell.angle_gamma   90.00
#
_symmetry.space_group_name_H-M   'P 1'
#
loop_
_entity.id
_entity.type
_entity.pdbx_description
1 polymer ?
#
loop_
_entity_poly.entity_id
_entity_poly.type
_entity_poly.pdbx_seq_one_letter_code
_entity_poly.pdbx_strand_id
1 'polypeptide(L)'
;MNVLDLVRDNIKNMKPYSSARDEYKDATSESMIFLDANENPFENGVNRYPDPQQNDVKDLLVTIKNVAKENILLGNGSDEVLDLIFRAFCEPNKDNIITLPPTYGMYSVLANINAIENKKVLLTEDFQPKVDQILYAADNNSKVLFLCSPNNPSGNSFSIEKVETLLNNFKGLVVIDEAYIDFSEQESWLNRLEEFPNLVVTQTLSKAYGLAGIRLGVCYASKAVISVLNSIKPPYNVNELTQQKAFERLNKVDEVAAEIKAIKQEREQLKNSLKNINFISNIYPSDCNFVLVKVDDATKRYNQLIQLGIVIRNRTTQPLCGNCLRFTVGTETENKKLLHALKELKDA
;
A
#
# COMPACT_ATOMS: atom_id res chain seq x y z
N MET A 1 19.18 16.63 -1.62
CA MET A 1 18.14 16.99 -2.62
C MET A 1 17.01 17.71 -1.89
N ASN A 2 16.49 18.83 -2.45
CA ASN A 2 15.30 19.48 -1.89
C ASN A 2 14.06 18.87 -2.58
N VAL A 3 13.22 18.15 -1.84
CA VAL A 3 12.02 17.49 -2.40
C VAL A 3 10.98 18.47 -2.96
N LEU A 4 11.00 19.75 -2.51
CA LEU A 4 10.13 20.78 -3.04
C LEU A 4 10.44 21.15 -4.50
N ASP A 5 11.66 20.87 -4.98
CA ASP A 5 12.02 21.08 -6.38
C ASP A 5 11.33 20.09 -7.32
N LEU A 6 10.89 18.94 -6.80
CA LEU A 6 10.15 17.93 -7.56
C LEU A 6 8.67 18.26 -7.75
N VAL A 7 8.13 19.18 -6.95
CA VAL A 7 6.70 19.55 -6.99
C VAL A 7 6.37 20.23 -8.30
N ARG A 8 5.23 19.91 -8.90
CA ARG A 8 4.73 20.57 -10.12
C ARG A 8 4.54 22.07 -9.91
N ASP A 9 4.89 22.88 -10.91
CA ASP A 9 4.88 24.35 -10.78
C ASP A 9 3.49 24.90 -10.48
N ASN A 10 2.44 24.33 -11.05
CA ASN A 10 1.06 24.73 -10.76
C ASN A 10 0.65 24.45 -9.31
N ILE A 11 1.23 23.40 -8.68
CA ILE A 11 0.97 23.07 -7.28
C ILE A 11 1.78 23.99 -6.34
N LYS A 12 3.05 24.29 -6.67
CA LYS A 12 3.89 25.23 -5.89
C LYS A 12 3.21 26.59 -5.69
N ASN A 13 2.51 27.05 -6.72
CA ASN A 13 1.88 28.38 -6.75
C ASN A 13 0.39 28.36 -6.37
N MET A 14 -0.16 27.19 -6.06
CA MET A 14 -1.57 27.03 -5.72
C MET A 14 -1.84 27.49 -4.29
N LYS A 15 -2.90 28.28 -4.10
CA LYS A 15 -3.44 28.52 -2.77
C LYS A 15 -4.30 27.33 -2.37
N PRO A 16 -3.94 26.59 -1.31
CA PRO A 16 -4.74 25.47 -0.84
C PRO A 16 -6.17 25.91 -0.49
N TYR A 17 -7.12 25.01 -0.68
CA TYR A 17 -8.46 25.23 -0.13
C TYR A 17 -8.40 25.11 1.40
N SER A 18 -8.98 26.11 2.10
CA SER A 18 -9.21 26.04 3.54
C SER A 18 -10.65 25.62 3.77
N SER A 19 -10.87 24.53 4.47
CA SER A 19 -12.22 24.15 4.88
C SER A 19 -12.67 25.03 6.05
N ALA A 20 -13.99 25.17 6.24
CA ALA A 20 -14.54 25.90 7.35
C ALA A 20 -13.98 25.41 8.72
N ARG A 21 -13.77 24.09 8.84
CA ARG A 21 -13.18 23.48 10.05
C ARG A 21 -11.70 23.79 10.23
N ASP A 22 -10.94 24.06 9.15
CA ASP A 22 -9.53 24.43 9.25
C ASP A 22 -9.32 25.85 9.83
N GLU A 23 -10.35 26.71 9.79
CA GLU A 23 -10.27 28.10 10.29
C GLU A 23 -10.35 28.17 11.82
N TYR A 24 -10.80 27.11 12.50
CA TYR A 24 -11.07 27.10 13.95
C TYR A 24 -10.25 26.04 14.70
N LYS A 25 -8.96 25.89 14.35
CA LYS A 25 -8.07 24.87 14.93
C LYS A 25 -7.86 24.93 16.45
N ASP A 26 -8.01 26.13 17.03
CA ASP A 26 -7.72 26.38 18.45
C ASP A 26 -8.97 26.41 19.33
N ALA A 27 -10.15 26.16 18.78
CA ALA A 27 -11.38 26.22 19.55
C ALA A 27 -11.64 24.90 20.31
N THR A 28 -11.63 24.95 21.63
CA THR A 28 -12.12 23.85 22.46
C THR A 28 -13.61 23.64 22.15
N SER A 29 -13.94 22.51 21.58
CA SER A 29 -15.20 22.21 20.89
C SER A 29 -16.48 22.25 21.79
N GLU A 30 -16.36 22.26 23.09
CA GLU A 30 -17.49 22.09 24.03
C GLU A 30 -18.49 23.27 24.08
N SER A 31 -18.16 24.43 23.53
CA SER A 31 -19.04 25.60 23.55
C SER A 31 -19.38 26.21 22.19
N MET A 32 -18.94 25.60 21.07
CA MET A 32 -19.12 26.19 19.76
C MET A 32 -20.33 25.67 19.01
N ILE A 33 -21.11 26.56 18.45
CA ILE A 33 -22.21 26.23 17.53
C ILE A 33 -21.68 26.42 16.11
N PHE A 34 -21.54 25.29 15.36
CA PHE A 34 -21.07 25.31 14.00
C PHE A 34 -22.21 25.59 13.01
N LEU A 35 -22.16 26.76 12.37
CA LEU A 35 -23.10 27.22 11.33
C LEU A 35 -22.36 27.63 10.03
N ASP A 36 -21.24 26.97 9.76
CA ASP A 36 -20.20 27.37 8.81
C ASP A 36 -20.19 26.55 7.52
N ALA A 37 -20.79 25.35 7.52
CA ALA A 37 -20.62 24.38 6.43
C ALA A 37 -21.96 23.95 5.76
N ASN A 38 -23.05 24.69 6.00
CA ASN A 38 -24.39 24.43 5.42
C ASN A 38 -24.92 23.01 5.67
N GLU A 39 -24.52 22.39 6.77
CA GLU A 39 -24.90 21.05 7.14
C GLU A 39 -26.35 20.98 7.63
N ASN A 40 -26.97 19.81 7.50
CA ASN A 40 -28.27 19.56 8.12
C ASN A 40 -28.11 19.59 9.65
N PRO A 41 -28.88 20.43 10.39
CA PRO A 41 -28.71 20.55 11.84
C PRO A 41 -29.31 19.38 12.65
N PHE A 42 -30.08 18.52 12.01
CA PHE A 42 -30.72 17.40 12.71
C PHE A 42 -29.74 16.23 12.86
N GLU A 43 -29.45 15.90 14.12
CA GLU A 43 -28.50 14.87 14.48
C GLU A 43 -28.93 13.47 14.02
N ASN A 44 -28.04 12.77 13.32
CA ASN A 44 -28.21 11.39 12.88
C ASN A 44 -26.90 10.57 12.92
N GLY A 45 -25.87 11.09 13.61
CA GLY A 45 -24.56 10.46 13.78
C GLY A 45 -23.56 10.73 12.65
N VAL A 46 -24.01 11.27 11.50
CA VAL A 46 -23.17 11.56 10.33
C VAL A 46 -23.62 12.83 9.58
N ASN A 47 -24.46 13.67 10.20
CA ASN A 47 -24.96 14.90 9.61
C ASN A 47 -23.91 16.02 9.54
N ARG A 48 -22.77 15.87 10.21
CA ARG A 48 -21.66 16.81 10.23
C ARG A 48 -20.48 16.30 9.42
N TYR A 49 -19.74 17.22 8.79
CA TYR A 49 -18.47 16.88 8.19
C TYR A 49 -17.49 16.34 9.23
N PRO A 50 -16.71 15.31 8.89
CA PRO A 50 -15.69 14.75 9.78
C PRO A 50 -14.52 15.72 10.00
N ASP A 51 -13.62 15.36 10.92
CA ASP A 51 -12.35 16.05 11.05
C ASP A 51 -11.54 15.95 9.74
N PRO A 52 -11.24 17.08 9.04
CA PRO A 52 -10.49 17.07 7.79
C PRO A 52 -9.03 16.65 7.97
N GLN A 53 -8.52 16.69 9.20
CA GLN A 53 -7.14 16.32 9.53
C GLN A 53 -7.02 14.93 10.14
N GLN A 54 -8.15 14.27 10.46
CA GLN A 54 -8.23 12.93 11.08
C GLN A 54 -7.35 12.81 12.34
N ASN A 55 -7.43 13.81 13.21
CA ASN A 55 -6.50 13.97 14.34
C ASN A 55 -6.49 12.75 15.26
N ASP A 56 -7.66 12.23 15.67
CA ASP A 56 -7.76 11.10 16.62
C ASP A 56 -7.10 9.84 16.06
N VAL A 57 -7.31 9.55 14.77
CA VAL A 57 -6.70 8.41 14.09
C VAL A 57 -5.19 8.59 13.97
N LYS A 58 -4.73 9.82 13.64
CA LYS A 58 -3.30 10.12 13.55
C LYS A 58 -2.60 10.02 14.90
N ASP A 59 -3.23 10.45 16.00
CA ASP A 59 -2.64 10.39 17.33
C ASP A 59 -2.39 8.94 17.79
N LEU A 60 -3.29 8.02 17.43
CA LEU A 60 -3.04 6.59 17.62
C LEU A 60 -1.88 6.08 16.74
N LEU A 61 -1.83 6.50 15.47
CA LEU A 61 -0.74 6.11 14.57
C LEU A 61 0.62 6.65 15.03
N VAL A 62 0.68 7.89 15.56
CA VAL A 62 1.89 8.46 16.20
C VAL A 62 2.39 7.51 17.29
N THR A 63 1.51 7.06 18.16
CA THR A 63 1.86 6.17 19.27
C THR A 63 2.27 4.77 18.76
N ILE A 64 1.51 4.18 17.84
CA ILE A 64 1.74 2.80 17.35
C ILE A 64 3.00 2.72 16.47
N LYS A 65 3.23 3.73 15.63
CA LYS A 65 4.31 3.71 14.61
C LYS A 65 5.52 4.56 15.02
N ASN A 66 5.47 5.24 16.15
CA ASN A 66 6.54 6.13 16.67
C ASN A 66 7.01 7.14 15.62
N VAL A 67 6.09 7.89 15.03
CA VAL A 67 6.34 8.87 13.97
C VAL A 67 5.61 10.17 14.29
N ALA A 68 6.19 11.32 13.93
CA ALA A 68 5.56 12.62 14.21
C ALA A 68 4.28 12.81 13.37
N LYS A 69 3.27 13.48 13.93
CA LYS A 69 1.94 13.69 13.32
C LYS A 69 2.03 14.41 11.97
N GLU A 70 2.94 15.37 11.85
CA GLU A 70 3.21 16.12 10.63
C GLU A 70 3.83 15.29 9.49
N ASN A 71 4.27 14.07 9.78
CA ASN A 71 4.78 13.11 8.81
C ASN A 71 3.69 12.14 8.30
N ILE A 72 2.42 12.32 8.71
CA ILE A 72 1.31 11.41 8.40
C ILE A 72 0.27 12.10 7.52
N LEU A 73 -0.13 11.41 6.44
CA LEU A 73 -1.34 11.74 5.67
C LEU A 73 -2.21 10.50 5.52
N LEU A 74 -3.53 10.65 5.69
CA LEU A 74 -4.49 9.59 5.49
C LEU A 74 -5.23 9.76 4.16
N GLY A 75 -5.46 8.66 3.47
CA GLY A 75 -6.18 8.62 2.21
C GLY A 75 -7.30 7.57 2.19
N ASN A 76 -8.23 7.71 1.28
CA ASN A 76 -9.31 6.75 1.04
C ASN A 76 -8.75 5.48 0.35
N GLY A 77 -8.07 4.65 1.13
CA GLY A 77 -7.17 3.59 0.70
C GLY A 77 -5.79 4.12 0.29
N SER A 78 -4.81 3.22 0.21
CA SER A 78 -3.48 3.57 -0.31
C SER A 78 -3.53 4.05 -1.77
N ASP A 79 -4.54 3.66 -2.54
CA ASP A 79 -4.70 4.08 -3.93
C ASP A 79 -4.88 5.60 -4.06
N GLU A 80 -5.65 6.25 -3.16
CA GLU A 80 -5.74 7.72 -3.14
C GLU A 80 -4.40 8.36 -2.78
N VAL A 81 -3.68 7.80 -1.81
CA VAL A 81 -2.34 8.28 -1.44
C VAL A 81 -1.40 8.24 -2.65
N LEU A 82 -1.39 7.10 -3.36
CA LEU A 82 -0.57 6.95 -4.56
C LEU A 82 -0.98 7.96 -5.65
N ASP A 83 -2.27 8.16 -5.90
CA ASP A 83 -2.76 9.13 -6.89
C ASP A 83 -2.36 10.57 -6.54
N LEU A 84 -2.45 10.94 -5.26
CA LEU A 84 -1.97 12.25 -4.79
C LEU A 84 -0.48 12.47 -5.08
N ILE A 85 0.36 11.44 -4.96
CA ILE A 85 1.79 11.51 -5.30
C ILE A 85 1.96 11.80 -6.80
N PHE A 86 1.26 11.09 -7.68
CA PHE A 86 1.28 11.39 -9.11
C PHE A 86 0.88 12.84 -9.39
N ARG A 87 -0.24 13.27 -8.84
CA ARG A 87 -0.80 14.60 -9.08
C ARG A 87 0.07 15.74 -8.53
N ALA A 88 0.81 15.50 -7.45
CA ALA A 88 1.68 16.48 -6.83
C ALA A 88 3.04 16.61 -7.52
N PHE A 89 3.61 15.51 -7.98
CA PHE A 89 5.04 15.46 -8.36
C PHE A 89 5.30 15.12 -9.83
N CYS A 90 4.30 14.64 -10.58
CA CYS A 90 4.51 14.24 -11.97
C CYS A 90 3.71 15.14 -12.93
N GLU A 91 4.40 15.86 -13.81
CA GLU A 91 3.76 16.69 -14.85
C GLU A 91 3.27 15.80 -16.00
N PRO A 92 1.95 15.83 -16.34
CA PRO A 92 1.39 15.02 -17.43
C PRO A 92 2.10 15.24 -18.76
N ASN A 93 2.27 14.14 -19.53
CA ASN A 93 2.92 14.12 -20.85
C ASN A 93 4.38 14.62 -20.88
N LYS A 94 5.01 14.75 -19.72
CA LYS A 94 6.40 15.21 -19.58
C LYS A 94 7.23 14.33 -18.69
N ASP A 95 6.72 14.08 -17.47
CA ASP A 95 7.44 13.33 -16.47
C ASP A 95 7.16 11.82 -16.57
N ASN A 96 8.02 11.03 -15.95
CA ASN A 96 7.87 9.59 -15.91
C ASN A 96 8.09 9.05 -14.49
N ILE A 97 7.60 7.81 -14.31
CA ILE A 97 7.85 7.01 -13.12
C ILE A 97 8.62 5.74 -13.52
N ILE A 98 9.21 5.10 -12.51
CA ILE A 98 9.82 3.78 -12.68
C ILE A 98 9.07 2.78 -11.80
N THR A 99 8.70 1.63 -12.40
CA THR A 99 8.10 0.50 -11.69
C THR A 99 8.85 -0.79 -11.96
N LEU A 100 8.74 -1.76 -11.05
CA LEU A 100 9.53 -3.00 -11.08
C LEU A 100 8.64 -4.25 -11.27
N PRO A 101 8.11 -4.50 -12.47
CA PRO A 101 7.31 -5.71 -12.72
C PRO A 101 8.11 -7.01 -12.48
N PRO A 102 7.42 -8.06 -11.96
CA PRO A 102 6.00 -8.11 -11.56
C PRO A 102 5.77 -7.38 -10.25
N THR A 103 4.79 -6.48 -10.20
CA THR A 103 4.48 -5.68 -9.02
C THR A 103 3.00 -5.30 -8.97
N TYR A 104 2.60 -4.45 -8.02
CA TYR A 104 1.22 -4.00 -7.87
C TYR A 104 0.75 -3.21 -9.10
N GLY A 105 -0.35 -3.67 -9.70
CA GLY A 105 -0.81 -3.16 -11.00
C GLY A 105 -1.32 -1.73 -11.00
N MET A 106 -1.73 -1.20 -9.85
CA MET A 106 -2.28 0.16 -9.74
C MET A 106 -1.27 1.24 -10.10
N TYR A 107 0.02 1.03 -9.92
CA TYR A 107 1.02 2.02 -10.37
C TYR A 107 0.90 2.32 -11.86
N SER A 108 0.75 1.28 -12.69
CA SER A 108 0.55 1.46 -14.14
C SER A 108 -0.81 2.08 -14.47
N VAL A 109 -1.86 1.73 -13.72
CA VAL A 109 -3.20 2.31 -13.91
C VAL A 109 -3.18 3.80 -13.58
N LEU A 110 -2.60 4.18 -12.44
CA LEU A 110 -2.49 5.59 -12.01
C LEU A 110 -1.60 6.40 -12.95
N ALA A 111 -0.49 5.82 -13.45
CA ALA A 111 0.34 6.46 -14.45
C ALA A 111 -0.47 6.79 -15.72
N ASN A 112 -1.25 5.82 -16.22
CA ASN A 112 -2.10 6.03 -17.39
C ASN A 112 -3.19 7.10 -17.15
N ILE A 113 -3.87 7.06 -15.98
CA ILE A 113 -4.91 8.04 -15.62
C ILE A 113 -4.33 9.45 -15.58
N ASN A 114 -3.10 9.62 -15.08
CA ASN A 114 -2.43 10.90 -14.96
C ASN A 114 -1.60 11.28 -16.20
N ALA A 115 -1.66 10.51 -17.28
CA ALA A 115 -0.86 10.70 -18.50
C ALA A 115 0.66 10.78 -18.23
N ILE A 116 1.16 9.91 -17.36
CA ILE A 116 2.57 9.82 -16.97
C ILE A 116 3.17 8.56 -17.60
N GLU A 117 4.34 8.70 -18.22
CA GLU A 117 5.09 7.57 -18.74
C GLU A 117 5.51 6.63 -17.61
N ASN A 118 5.30 5.31 -17.79
CA ASN A 118 5.75 4.30 -16.85
C ASN A 118 6.92 3.51 -17.44
N LYS A 119 8.14 3.83 -17.06
CA LYS A 119 9.34 3.06 -17.38
C LYS A 119 9.39 1.79 -16.52
N LYS A 120 9.43 0.64 -17.18
CA LYS A 120 9.38 -0.66 -16.53
C LYS A 120 10.75 -1.32 -16.51
N VAL A 121 11.31 -1.58 -15.33
CA VAL A 121 12.52 -2.36 -15.14
C VAL A 121 12.15 -3.67 -14.45
N LEU A 122 12.29 -4.80 -15.16
CA LEU A 122 11.92 -6.10 -14.59
C LEU A 122 12.79 -6.45 -13.38
N LEU A 123 12.18 -7.03 -12.36
CA LEU A 123 12.89 -7.67 -11.27
C LEU A 123 13.81 -8.77 -11.78
N THR A 124 14.71 -9.26 -10.93
CA THR A 124 15.51 -10.48 -11.17
C THR A 124 14.61 -11.73 -11.09
N GLU A 125 15.12 -12.90 -11.42
CA GLU A 125 14.37 -14.17 -11.30
C GLU A 125 14.00 -14.53 -9.85
N ASP A 126 14.77 -14.05 -8.89
CA ASP A 126 14.48 -14.11 -7.45
C ASP A 126 13.70 -12.89 -6.91
N PHE A 127 13.08 -12.14 -7.83
CA PHE A 127 12.24 -10.99 -7.56
C PHE A 127 12.91 -9.87 -6.75
N GLN A 128 14.20 -9.59 -7.02
CA GLN A 128 14.92 -8.47 -6.42
C GLN A 128 15.12 -7.30 -7.40
N PRO A 129 15.25 -6.06 -6.91
CA PRO A 129 15.58 -4.90 -7.74
C PRO A 129 16.91 -5.03 -8.46
N LYS A 130 16.96 -4.66 -9.75
CA LYS A 130 18.18 -4.53 -10.55
C LYS A 130 18.67 -3.08 -10.48
N VAL A 131 19.38 -2.75 -9.41
CA VAL A 131 19.76 -1.37 -9.05
C VAL A 131 20.37 -0.61 -10.23
N ASP A 132 21.39 -1.17 -10.89
CA ASP A 132 22.07 -0.50 -12.00
C ASP A 132 21.15 -0.22 -13.18
N GLN A 133 20.24 -1.16 -13.51
CA GLN A 133 19.28 -0.98 -14.58
C GLN A 133 18.22 0.08 -14.24
N ILE A 134 17.81 0.16 -12.97
CA ILE A 134 16.87 1.16 -12.48
C ILE A 134 17.48 2.56 -12.58
N LEU A 135 18.71 2.72 -12.09
CA LEU A 135 19.43 4.00 -12.14
C LEU A 135 19.78 4.41 -13.59
N TYR A 136 20.09 3.45 -14.47
CA TYR A 136 20.29 3.71 -15.89
C TYR A 136 19.02 4.14 -16.62
N ALA A 137 17.87 3.57 -16.27
CA ALA A 137 16.57 3.93 -16.85
C ALA A 137 16.06 5.31 -16.40
N ALA A 138 16.59 5.80 -15.25
CA ALA A 138 16.21 7.10 -14.71
C ALA A 138 16.81 8.26 -15.55
N ASP A 139 16.01 9.29 -15.77
CA ASP A 139 16.41 10.53 -16.41
C ASP A 139 15.94 11.76 -15.59
N ASN A 140 16.13 12.96 -16.14
CA ASN A 140 15.75 14.22 -15.48
C ASN A 140 14.21 14.36 -15.27
N ASN A 141 13.41 13.59 -16.01
CA ASN A 141 11.95 13.57 -15.91
C ASN A 141 11.45 12.44 -15.00
N SER A 142 12.34 11.59 -14.48
CA SER A 142 11.97 10.50 -13.56
C SER A 142 11.70 11.05 -12.17
N LYS A 143 10.43 11.19 -11.81
CA LYS A 143 9.98 11.83 -10.57
C LYS A 143 9.77 10.86 -9.42
N VAL A 144 9.32 9.65 -9.71
CA VAL A 144 8.95 8.67 -8.68
C VAL A 144 9.43 7.28 -9.07
N LEU A 145 10.06 6.60 -8.12
CA LEU A 145 10.35 5.16 -8.17
C LEU A 145 9.44 4.43 -7.21
N PHE A 146 8.65 3.46 -7.68
CA PHE A 146 7.78 2.64 -6.85
C PHE A 146 8.42 1.30 -6.52
N LEU A 147 8.54 1.00 -5.23
CA LEU A 147 9.04 -0.26 -4.67
C LEU A 147 7.93 -0.89 -3.82
N CYS A 148 7.37 -2.00 -4.25
CA CYS A 148 6.43 -2.77 -3.42
C CYS A 148 7.23 -3.76 -2.58
N SER A 149 7.31 -3.57 -1.27
CA SER A 149 8.11 -4.44 -0.38
C SER A 149 7.47 -4.57 1.01
N PRO A 150 6.98 -5.75 1.36
CA PRO A 150 6.99 -7.02 0.60
C PRO A 150 6.19 -6.95 -0.69
N ASN A 151 6.69 -7.61 -1.76
CA ASN A 151 6.17 -7.43 -3.10
C ASN A 151 4.91 -8.26 -3.40
N ASN A 152 4.01 -7.69 -4.16
CA ASN A 152 2.85 -8.38 -4.73
C ASN A 152 3.01 -8.46 -6.27
N PRO A 153 3.13 -9.66 -6.89
CA PRO A 153 2.61 -10.94 -6.39
C PRO A 153 3.65 -11.92 -5.81
N SER A 154 4.94 -11.60 -5.80
CA SER A 154 5.98 -12.57 -5.47
C SER A 154 6.05 -12.93 -3.97
N GLY A 155 5.66 -12.02 -3.10
CA GLY A 155 5.57 -12.23 -1.64
C GLY A 155 6.83 -11.89 -0.86
N ASN A 156 7.97 -11.73 -1.51
CA ASN A 156 9.27 -11.47 -0.86
C ASN A 156 9.49 -10.00 -0.54
N SER A 157 10.26 -9.72 0.49
CA SER A 157 10.83 -8.40 0.76
C SER A 157 12.06 -8.13 -0.13
N PHE A 158 12.31 -6.86 -0.42
CA PHE A 158 13.51 -6.44 -1.15
C PHE A 158 14.72 -6.32 -0.20
N SER A 159 15.93 -6.59 -0.73
CA SER A 159 17.18 -6.40 0.01
C SER A 159 17.30 -4.96 0.51
N ILE A 160 17.60 -4.81 1.80
CA ILE A 160 17.79 -3.51 2.44
C ILE A 160 18.90 -2.72 1.72
N GLU A 161 20.03 -3.36 1.40
CA GLU A 161 21.16 -2.74 0.71
C GLU A 161 20.79 -2.19 -0.67
N LYS A 162 19.97 -2.94 -1.43
CA LYS A 162 19.50 -2.51 -2.75
C LYS A 162 18.56 -1.31 -2.65
N VAL A 163 17.63 -1.36 -1.70
CA VAL A 163 16.68 -0.24 -1.47
C VAL A 163 17.42 1.00 -0.98
N GLU A 164 18.37 0.85 -0.06
CA GLU A 164 19.21 1.94 0.43
C GLU A 164 20.06 2.57 -0.69
N THR A 165 20.62 1.75 -1.56
CA THR A 165 21.36 2.24 -2.74
C THR A 165 20.45 3.07 -3.65
N LEU A 166 19.19 2.65 -3.85
CA LEU A 166 18.23 3.40 -4.64
C LEU A 166 17.82 4.71 -3.95
N LEU A 167 17.58 4.72 -2.64
CA LEU A 167 17.28 5.91 -1.87
C LEU A 167 18.39 6.97 -1.97
N ASN A 168 19.64 6.53 -1.94
CA ASN A 168 20.82 7.43 -2.01
C ASN A 168 21.08 7.98 -3.42
N ASN A 169 20.74 7.23 -4.48
CA ASN A 169 21.18 7.56 -5.84
C ASN A 169 20.03 8.02 -6.77
N PHE A 170 18.78 7.69 -6.48
CA PHE A 170 17.65 8.14 -7.28
C PHE A 170 17.30 9.61 -6.97
N LYS A 171 17.19 10.43 -8.01
CA LYS A 171 16.99 11.89 -7.87
C LYS A 171 15.51 12.32 -7.75
N GLY A 172 14.60 11.39 -7.60
CA GLY A 172 13.17 11.60 -7.37
C GLY A 172 12.73 11.03 -6.02
N LEU A 173 11.43 10.96 -5.81
CA LEU A 173 10.84 10.28 -4.65
C LEU A 173 10.97 8.77 -4.82
N VAL A 174 11.34 8.08 -3.74
CA VAL A 174 11.27 6.62 -3.65
C VAL A 174 10.08 6.25 -2.77
N VAL A 175 9.04 5.72 -3.39
CA VAL A 175 7.83 5.28 -2.69
C VAL A 175 7.97 3.80 -2.40
N ILE A 176 8.03 3.45 -1.12
CA ILE A 176 8.04 2.06 -0.66
C ILE A 176 6.62 1.72 -0.19
N ASP A 177 5.96 0.88 -0.99
CA ASP A 177 4.62 0.39 -0.66
C ASP A 177 4.73 -0.83 0.26
N GLU A 178 4.46 -0.59 1.53
CA GLU A 178 4.54 -1.53 2.63
C GLU A 178 3.17 -2.12 3.00
N ALA A 179 2.27 -2.34 2.03
CA ALA A 179 0.95 -2.88 2.30
C ALA A 179 0.95 -4.22 3.07
N TYR A 180 2.07 -4.93 3.09
CA TYR A 180 2.21 -6.25 3.73
C TYR A 180 3.27 -6.31 4.82
N ILE A 181 3.89 -5.19 5.21
CA ILE A 181 5.04 -5.14 6.12
C ILE A 181 4.75 -5.79 7.49
N ASP A 182 3.52 -5.66 8.00
CA ASP A 182 3.15 -6.22 9.30
C ASP A 182 3.24 -7.78 9.34
N PHE A 183 3.33 -8.45 8.19
CA PHE A 183 3.52 -9.90 8.09
C PHE A 183 4.98 -10.31 7.89
N SER A 184 5.90 -9.34 7.66
CA SER A 184 7.32 -9.56 7.47
C SER A 184 8.07 -9.67 8.80
N GLU A 185 9.29 -10.24 8.75
CA GLU A 185 10.26 -10.11 9.83
C GLU A 185 11.22 -8.92 9.58
N GLN A 186 11.17 -8.34 8.37
CA GLN A 186 11.95 -7.16 8.06
C GLN A 186 11.31 -5.92 8.71
N GLU A 187 12.14 -5.05 9.27
CA GLU A 187 11.67 -3.78 9.80
C GLU A 187 11.14 -2.86 8.71
N SER A 188 10.14 -2.05 9.07
CA SER A 188 9.58 -1.03 8.19
C SER A 188 10.62 0.05 7.88
N TRP A 189 10.65 0.51 6.63
CA TRP A 189 11.41 1.69 6.21
C TRP A 189 10.96 2.97 6.91
N LEU A 190 9.80 2.95 7.53
CA LEU A 190 9.32 4.04 8.37
C LEU A 190 10.30 4.41 9.49
N ASN A 191 11.02 3.43 10.05
CA ASN A 191 12.03 3.64 11.10
C ASN A 191 13.22 4.47 10.61
N ARG A 192 13.38 4.62 9.29
CA ARG A 192 14.47 5.35 8.64
C ARG A 192 14.00 6.60 7.88
N LEU A 193 12.80 7.06 8.18
CA LEU A 193 12.16 8.19 7.49
C LEU A 193 12.99 9.49 7.56
N GLU A 194 13.66 9.72 8.67
CA GLU A 194 14.48 10.91 8.89
C GLU A 194 15.84 10.86 8.16
N GLU A 195 16.30 9.65 7.77
CA GLU A 195 17.58 9.50 7.07
C GLU A 195 17.48 9.90 5.60
N PHE A 196 16.29 9.74 5.00
CA PHE A 196 16.08 9.90 3.56
C PHE A 196 14.96 10.90 3.27
N PRO A 197 15.27 12.15 2.90
CA PRO A 197 14.24 13.18 2.65
C PRO A 197 13.33 12.86 1.46
N ASN A 198 13.76 11.97 0.55
CA ASN A 198 13.01 11.49 -0.62
C ASN A 198 12.25 10.19 -0.38
N LEU A 199 12.29 9.64 0.83
CA LEU A 199 11.55 8.44 1.19
C LEU A 199 10.08 8.78 1.43
N VAL A 200 9.21 8.00 0.81
CA VAL A 200 7.77 7.96 1.09
C VAL A 200 7.41 6.51 1.39
N VAL A 201 6.80 6.27 2.54
CA VAL A 201 6.29 4.94 2.91
C VAL A 201 4.78 4.96 2.84
N THR A 202 4.17 4.00 2.14
CA THR A 202 2.72 3.82 2.13
C THR A 202 2.33 2.54 2.82
N GLN A 203 1.34 2.60 3.72
CA GLN A 203 0.77 1.46 4.41
C GLN A 203 -0.75 1.45 4.28
N THR A 204 -1.40 0.36 4.66
CA THR A 204 -2.87 0.25 4.57
C THR A 204 -3.43 -0.54 5.75
N LEU A 205 -4.58 -0.13 6.25
CA LEU A 205 -5.31 -0.91 7.23
C LEU A 205 -6.12 -2.07 6.61
N SER A 206 -6.10 -2.20 5.28
CA SER A 206 -6.87 -3.23 4.55
C SER A 206 -6.35 -4.66 4.74
N LYS A 207 -5.09 -4.86 5.17
CA LYS A 207 -4.44 -6.17 5.25
C LYS A 207 -4.32 -6.64 6.69
N ALA A 208 -3.26 -6.28 7.38
CA ALA A 208 -2.99 -6.74 8.74
C ALA A 208 -4.07 -6.33 9.76
N TYR A 209 -4.63 -5.13 9.60
CA TYR A 209 -5.68 -4.64 10.49
C TYR A 209 -7.09 -5.16 10.15
N GLY A 210 -7.27 -5.90 9.05
CA GLY A 210 -8.56 -6.49 8.68
C GLY A 210 -9.63 -5.50 8.23
N LEU A 211 -9.27 -4.27 7.86
CA LEU A 211 -10.18 -3.16 7.59
C LEU A 211 -10.33 -2.85 6.08
N ALA A 212 -10.30 -3.87 5.22
CA ALA A 212 -10.41 -3.66 3.78
C ALA A 212 -11.69 -2.89 3.36
N GLY A 213 -12.79 -3.09 4.07
CA GLY A 213 -14.09 -2.50 3.76
C GLY A 213 -14.18 -0.99 4.01
N ILE A 214 -13.41 -0.44 4.95
CA ILE A 214 -13.47 0.99 5.29
C ILE A 214 -12.55 1.87 4.43
N ARG A 215 -11.69 1.27 3.60
CA ARG A 215 -10.83 2.01 2.67
C ARG A 215 -9.93 3.05 3.35
N LEU A 216 -9.00 2.64 4.21
CA LEU A 216 -8.03 3.55 4.82
C LEU A 216 -6.59 3.16 4.49
N GLY A 217 -5.86 4.10 3.89
CA GLY A 217 -4.43 4.05 3.61
C GLY A 217 -3.69 5.17 4.34
N VAL A 218 -2.42 4.95 4.57
CA VAL A 218 -1.55 5.89 5.28
C VAL A 218 -0.31 6.17 4.45
N CYS A 219 0.05 7.43 4.34
CA CYS A 219 1.32 7.91 3.81
C CYS A 219 2.17 8.45 4.95
N TYR A 220 3.42 8.02 4.98
CA TYR A 220 4.44 8.58 5.85
C TYR A 220 5.56 9.15 4.98
N ALA A 221 5.89 10.41 5.21
CA ALA A 221 6.95 11.09 4.46
C ALA A 221 7.51 12.27 5.27
N SER A 222 8.53 12.93 4.74
CA SER A 222 9.01 14.18 5.34
C SER A 222 7.87 15.21 5.42
N LYS A 223 7.92 16.09 6.42
CA LYS A 223 6.94 17.17 6.61
C LYS A 223 6.71 18.00 5.33
N ALA A 224 7.77 18.21 4.54
CA ALA A 224 7.68 18.92 3.28
C ALA A 224 6.79 18.19 2.26
N VAL A 225 6.98 16.88 2.08
CA VAL A 225 6.14 16.05 1.19
C VAL A 225 4.71 16.01 1.70
N ILE A 226 4.49 15.75 2.98
CA ILE A 226 3.13 15.70 3.56
C ILE A 226 2.40 17.04 3.41
N SER A 227 3.09 18.17 3.57
CA SER A 227 2.50 19.50 3.37
C SER A 227 2.01 19.70 1.93
N VAL A 228 2.80 19.25 0.94
CA VAL A 228 2.43 19.31 -0.48
C VAL A 228 1.21 18.44 -0.75
N LEU A 229 1.20 17.19 -0.27
CA LEU A 229 0.07 16.29 -0.47
C LEU A 229 -1.21 16.81 0.20
N ASN A 230 -1.11 17.36 1.41
CA ASN A 230 -2.24 17.99 2.08
C ASN A 230 -2.80 19.20 1.32
N SER A 231 -1.97 19.94 0.59
CA SER A 231 -2.43 21.10 -0.18
C SER A 231 -3.35 20.76 -1.35
N ILE A 232 -3.26 19.52 -1.86
CA ILE A 232 -4.07 19.04 -3.00
C ILE A 232 -5.08 17.96 -2.62
N LYS A 233 -4.98 17.43 -1.40
CA LYS A 233 -5.91 16.42 -0.88
C LYS A 233 -7.31 17.03 -0.79
N PRO A 234 -8.38 16.35 -1.26
CA PRO A 234 -9.74 16.81 -1.01
C PRO A 234 -9.98 16.99 0.50
N PRO A 235 -10.59 18.09 0.93
CA PRO A 235 -11.04 18.20 2.32
C PRO A 235 -12.03 17.09 2.62
N TYR A 236 -12.02 16.58 3.85
CA TYR A 236 -12.93 15.51 4.27
C TYR A 236 -12.83 14.21 3.45
N ASN A 237 -11.67 13.92 2.86
CA ASN A 237 -11.45 12.76 2.01
C ASN A 237 -11.70 11.42 2.73
N VAL A 238 -11.46 11.34 4.04
CA VAL A 238 -11.76 10.17 4.87
C VAL A 238 -13.04 10.45 5.66
N ASN A 239 -14.10 9.70 5.36
CA ASN A 239 -15.40 9.90 5.97
C ASN A 239 -15.45 9.52 7.46
N GLU A 240 -16.47 9.99 8.16
CA GLU A 240 -16.66 9.81 9.61
C GLU A 240 -16.67 8.33 10.02
N LEU A 241 -17.44 7.49 9.34
CA LEU A 241 -17.55 6.06 9.67
C LEU A 241 -16.20 5.33 9.51
N THR A 242 -15.39 5.73 8.52
CA THR A 242 -14.05 5.22 8.34
C THR A 242 -13.15 5.62 9.50
N GLN A 243 -13.19 6.90 9.93
CA GLN A 243 -12.39 7.39 11.06
C GLN A 243 -12.76 6.66 12.35
N GLN A 244 -14.06 6.53 12.65
CA GLN A 244 -14.54 5.80 13.83
C GLN A 244 -14.08 4.34 13.84
N LYS A 245 -14.24 3.61 12.73
CA LYS A 245 -13.84 2.20 12.65
C LYS A 245 -12.33 2.02 12.71
N ALA A 246 -11.55 2.93 12.12
CA ALA A 246 -10.12 2.93 12.24
C ALA A 246 -9.67 3.17 13.69
N PHE A 247 -10.26 4.18 14.35
CA PHE A 247 -9.99 4.48 15.76
C PHE A 247 -10.29 3.29 16.67
N GLU A 248 -11.48 2.67 16.52
CA GLU A 248 -11.84 1.46 17.29
C GLU A 248 -10.81 0.33 17.13
N ARG A 249 -10.35 0.10 15.90
CA ARG A 249 -9.43 -1.02 15.60
C ARG A 249 -8.00 -0.73 16.03
N LEU A 250 -7.53 0.50 15.86
CA LEU A 250 -6.19 0.91 16.28
C LEU A 250 -6.00 0.86 17.80
N ASN A 251 -7.07 0.98 18.59
CA ASN A 251 -7.03 0.76 20.04
C ASN A 251 -6.94 -0.72 20.44
N LYS A 252 -7.02 -1.66 19.49
CA LYS A 252 -6.97 -3.11 19.75
C LYS A 252 -5.65 -3.72 19.28
N VAL A 253 -4.52 -3.11 19.64
CA VAL A 253 -3.18 -3.50 19.15
C VAL A 253 -2.87 -4.96 19.44
N ASP A 254 -3.17 -5.45 20.64
CA ASP A 254 -2.89 -6.83 21.06
C ASP A 254 -3.71 -7.85 20.24
N GLU A 255 -4.97 -7.53 19.93
CA GLU A 255 -5.84 -8.36 19.11
C GLU A 255 -5.29 -8.45 17.68
N VAL A 256 -4.88 -7.31 17.11
CA VAL A 256 -4.24 -7.25 15.77
C VAL A 256 -2.95 -8.05 15.75
N ALA A 257 -2.10 -7.92 16.75
CA ALA A 257 -0.84 -8.66 16.86
C ALA A 257 -1.08 -10.18 16.93
N ALA A 258 -2.08 -10.62 17.69
CA ALA A 258 -2.45 -12.05 17.78
C ALA A 258 -2.94 -12.60 16.42
N GLU A 259 -3.75 -11.83 15.68
CA GLU A 259 -4.22 -12.20 14.35
C GLU A 259 -3.07 -12.27 13.33
N ILE A 260 -2.15 -11.29 13.33
CA ILE A 260 -0.95 -11.31 12.49
C ILE A 260 -0.12 -12.54 12.76
N LYS A 261 0.10 -12.88 14.04
CA LYS A 261 0.84 -14.09 14.45
C LYS A 261 0.15 -15.37 13.93
N ALA A 262 -1.16 -15.45 14.06
CA ALA A 262 -1.92 -16.61 13.54
C ALA A 262 -1.80 -16.73 12.02
N ILE A 263 -1.92 -15.62 11.27
CA ILE A 263 -1.75 -15.61 9.81
C ILE A 263 -0.33 -16.04 9.42
N LYS A 264 0.71 -15.59 10.11
CA LYS A 264 2.09 -16.02 9.87
C LYS A 264 2.28 -17.53 10.12
N GLN A 265 1.68 -18.07 11.17
CA GLN A 265 1.71 -19.50 11.46
C GLN A 265 0.98 -20.31 10.38
N GLU A 266 -0.21 -19.90 10.00
CA GLU A 266 -0.99 -20.51 8.93
C GLU A 266 -0.28 -20.45 7.58
N ARG A 267 0.43 -19.35 7.27
CA ARG A 267 1.27 -19.23 6.07
C ARG A 267 2.31 -20.36 6.01
N GLU A 268 3.04 -20.58 7.08
CA GLU A 268 4.08 -21.62 7.12
C GLU A 268 3.49 -23.04 7.05
N GLN A 269 2.36 -23.28 7.71
CA GLN A 269 1.66 -24.56 7.61
C GLN A 269 1.15 -24.81 6.17
N LEU A 270 0.56 -23.78 5.54
CA LEU A 270 0.09 -23.86 4.16
C LEU A 270 1.27 -24.13 3.21
N LYS A 271 2.38 -23.41 3.31
CA LYS A 271 3.60 -23.65 2.50
C LYS A 271 4.10 -25.07 2.65
N ASN A 272 4.18 -25.59 3.87
CA ASN A 272 4.63 -26.96 4.11
C ASN A 272 3.69 -28.01 3.52
N SER A 273 2.38 -27.79 3.60
CA SER A 273 1.38 -28.69 3.03
C SER A 273 1.36 -28.69 1.51
N LEU A 274 1.59 -27.53 0.90
CA LEU A 274 1.65 -27.38 -0.57
C LEU A 274 2.80 -28.15 -1.22
N LYS A 275 3.88 -28.46 -0.46
CA LYS A 275 4.99 -29.30 -0.96
C LYS A 275 4.55 -30.72 -1.35
N ASN A 276 3.42 -31.17 -0.83
CA ASN A 276 2.87 -32.51 -1.09
C ASN A 276 1.86 -32.53 -2.24
N ILE A 277 1.72 -31.44 -3.00
CA ILE A 277 0.83 -31.35 -4.16
C ILE A 277 1.64 -31.58 -5.42
N ASN A 278 1.39 -32.66 -6.14
CA ASN A 278 2.23 -33.16 -7.23
C ASN A 278 2.44 -32.18 -8.40
N PHE A 279 1.44 -31.35 -8.69
CA PHE A 279 1.51 -30.40 -9.80
C PHE A 279 2.12 -29.03 -9.41
N ILE A 280 2.52 -28.84 -8.14
CA ILE A 280 3.24 -27.65 -7.70
C ILE A 280 4.74 -27.90 -7.85
N SER A 281 5.37 -27.15 -8.74
CA SER A 281 6.80 -27.29 -9.03
C SER A 281 7.69 -26.36 -8.20
N ASN A 282 7.14 -25.22 -7.71
CA ASN A 282 7.85 -24.29 -6.85
C ASN A 282 6.92 -23.54 -5.91
N ILE A 283 7.40 -23.25 -4.70
CA ILE A 283 6.73 -22.43 -3.69
C ILE A 283 7.68 -21.30 -3.37
N TYR A 284 7.31 -20.06 -3.73
CA TYR A 284 8.17 -18.91 -3.51
C TYR A 284 8.17 -18.46 -2.05
N PRO A 285 9.29 -17.90 -1.54
CA PRO A 285 9.32 -17.25 -0.23
C PRO A 285 8.25 -16.19 -0.09
N SER A 286 7.70 -16.01 1.10
CA SER A 286 6.68 -15.00 1.33
C SER A 286 6.80 -14.37 2.71
N ASP A 287 6.81 -13.05 2.72
CA ASP A 287 6.69 -12.15 3.87
C ASP A 287 5.30 -11.49 3.93
N CYS A 288 4.36 -11.99 3.12
CA CYS A 288 2.99 -11.47 2.99
C CYS A 288 1.96 -12.39 3.65
N ASN A 289 0.68 -12.01 3.57
CA ASN A 289 -0.46 -12.88 3.91
C ASN A 289 -0.94 -13.73 2.72
N PHE A 290 -0.05 -14.08 1.81
CA PHE A 290 -0.32 -14.95 0.67
C PHE A 290 0.94 -15.73 0.27
N VAL A 291 0.78 -16.74 -0.57
CA VAL A 291 1.87 -17.55 -1.13
C VAL A 291 1.74 -17.58 -2.64
N LEU A 292 2.83 -17.31 -3.34
CA LEU A 292 2.94 -17.54 -4.78
C LEU A 292 3.49 -18.95 -5.03
N VAL A 293 2.87 -19.70 -5.91
CA VAL A 293 3.33 -21.03 -6.31
C VAL A 293 3.38 -21.16 -7.82
N LYS A 294 4.33 -21.95 -8.32
CA LYS A 294 4.38 -22.34 -9.73
C LYS A 294 3.79 -23.72 -9.89
N VAL A 295 2.87 -23.88 -10.84
CA VAL A 295 2.15 -25.12 -11.11
C VAL A 295 2.40 -25.60 -12.55
N ASP A 296 1.91 -26.76 -12.90
CA ASP A 296 1.95 -27.32 -14.26
C ASP A 296 1.20 -26.46 -15.28
N ASP A 297 -0.08 -26.17 -15.03
CA ASP A 297 -0.96 -25.32 -15.83
C ASP A 297 -1.84 -24.47 -14.91
N ALA A 298 -1.46 -23.20 -14.73
CA ALA A 298 -2.15 -22.30 -13.84
C ALA A 298 -3.59 -21.97 -14.29
N THR A 299 -3.85 -21.93 -15.60
CA THR A 299 -5.19 -21.65 -16.10
C THR A 299 -6.13 -22.83 -15.85
N LYS A 300 -5.67 -24.04 -16.12
CA LYS A 300 -6.40 -25.29 -15.80
C LYS A 300 -6.70 -25.37 -14.30
N ARG A 301 -5.67 -25.23 -13.45
CA ARG A 301 -5.82 -25.37 -12.00
C ARG A 301 -6.69 -24.27 -11.38
N TYR A 302 -6.59 -23.04 -11.90
CA TYR A 302 -7.49 -21.94 -11.54
C TYR A 302 -8.96 -22.28 -11.83
N ASN A 303 -9.27 -22.73 -13.06
CA ASN A 303 -10.64 -23.06 -13.47
C ASN A 303 -11.21 -24.22 -12.64
N GLN A 304 -10.40 -25.25 -12.35
CA GLN A 304 -10.79 -26.37 -11.49
C GLN A 304 -11.15 -25.90 -10.07
N LEU A 305 -10.34 -25.01 -9.46
CA LEU A 305 -10.63 -24.47 -8.13
C LEU A 305 -11.89 -23.59 -8.11
N ILE A 306 -12.12 -22.79 -9.16
CA ILE A 306 -13.36 -22.01 -9.30
C ILE A 306 -14.59 -22.92 -9.34
N GLN A 307 -14.54 -24.04 -10.05
CA GLN A 307 -15.64 -25.03 -10.07
C GLN A 307 -15.92 -25.64 -8.71
N LEU A 308 -14.90 -25.72 -7.83
CA LEU A 308 -15.03 -26.15 -6.46
C LEU A 308 -15.38 -25.02 -5.46
N GLY A 309 -15.71 -23.81 -5.98
CA GLY A 309 -16.08 -22.65 -5.18
C GLY A 309 -14.90 -21.94 -4.48
N ILE A 310 -13.65 -22.22 -4.91
CA ILE A 310 -12.45 -21.63 -4.32
C ILE A 310 -11.87 -20.59 -5.28
N VAL A 311 -11.93 -19.31 -4.88
CA VAL A 311 -11.43 -18.19 -5.68
C VAL A 311 -10.01 -17.83 -5.27
N ILE A 312 -9.08 -17.93 -6.22
CA ILE A 312 -7.67 -17.58 -6.06
C ILE A 312 -7.25 -16.55 -7.12
N ARG A 313 -5.96 -16.29 -7.26
CA ARG A 313 -5.44 -15.41 -8.32
C ARG A 313 -4.51 -16.16 -9.27
N ASN A 314 -4.87 -16.21 -10.54
CA ASN A 314 -3.95 -16.58 -11.62
C ASN A 314 -3.03 -15.37 -11.93
N ARG A 315 -1.70 -15.62 -11.94
CA ARG A 315 -0.68 -14.59 -12.20
C ARG A 315 0.14 -14.85 -13.46
N THR A 316 -0.24 -15.84 -14.24
CA THR A 316 0.46 -16.28 -15.45
C THR A 316 0.77 -15.17 -16.45
N THR A 317 -0.08 -14.15 -16.54
CA THR A 317 0.11 -13.03 -17.47
C THR A 317 1.13 -11.98 -16.99
N GLN A 318 1.60 -12.09 -15.73
CA GLN A 318 2.62 -11.17 -15.23
C GLN A 318 4.03 -11.65 -15.61
N PRO A 319 4.97 -10.75 -15.89
CA PRO A 319 6.36 -11.13 -16.13
C PRO A 319 6.91 -12.01 -15.02
N LEU A 320 7.76 -12.96 -15.34
CA LEU A 320 8.40 -13.90 -14.40
C LEU A 320 7.42 -14.82 -13.62
N CYS A 321 6.11 -14.69 -13.82
CA CYS A 321 5.09 -15.46 -13.13
C CYS A 321 4.38 -16.50 -14.04
N GLY A 322 5.06 -16.97 -15.12
CA GLY A 322 4.51 -18.03 -15.98
C GLY A 322 4.07 -19.25 -15.18
N ASN A 323 2.82 -19.67 -15.35
CA ASN A 323 2.18 -20.75 -14.60
C ASN A 323 2.17 -20.54 -13.06
N CYS A 324 2.01 -19.30 -12.61
CA CYS A 324 1.94 -19.00 -11.16
C CYS A 324 0.51 -18.73 -10.70
N LEU A 325 0.17 -19.31 -9.56
CA LEU A 325 -1.04 -19.05 -8.78
C LEU A 325 -0.67 -18.38 -7.47
N ARG A 326 -1.50 -17.43 -7.00
CA ARG A 326 -1.34 -16.79 -5.69
C ARG A 326 -2.50 -17.15 -4.78
N PHE A 327 -2.18 -17.79 -3.66
CA PHE A 327 -3.13 -18.16 -2.62
C PHE A 327 -3.05 -17.17 -1.46
N THR A 328 -4.17 -16.55 -1.09
CA THR A 328 -4.24 -15.81 0.17
C THR A 328 -4.25 -16.81 1.33
N VAL A 329 -3.54 -16.51 2.39
CA VAL A 329 -3.58 -17.27 3.64
C VAL A 329 -4.92 -16.99 4.31
N GLY A 330 -5.76 -17.99 4.40
CA GLY A 330 -7.04 -17.96 5.08
C GLY A 330 -6.94 -18.40 6.55
N THR A 331 -8.09 -18.59 7.18
CA THR A 331 -8.19 -19.29 8.45
C THR A 331 -7.76 -20.75 8.28
N GLU A 332 -7.45 -21.43 9.40
CA GLU A 332 -7.13 -22.87 9.39
C GLU A 332 -8.17 -23.69 8.61
N THR A 333 -9.45 -23.40 8.82
CA THR A 333 -10.55 -24.10 8.13
C THR A 333 -10.55 -23.83 6.62
N GLU A 334 -10.31 -22.60 6.19
CA GLU A 334 -10.24 -22.23 4.75
C GLU A 334 -9.01 -22.85 4.09
N ASN A 335 -7.85 -22.82 4.76
CA ASN A 335 -6.62 -23.45 4.27
C ASN A 335 -6.77 -24.97 4.14
N LYS A 336 -7.44 -25.66 5.10
CA LYS A 336 -7.74 -27.07 5.00
C LYS A 336 -8.64 -27.39 3.82
N LYS A 337 -9.67 -26.56 3.55
CA LYS A 337 -10.53 -26.72 2.38
C LYS A 337 -9.75 -26.55 1.07
N LEU A 338 -8.90 -25.54 0.97
CA LEU A 338 -8.03 -25.34 -0.18
C LEU A 338 -7.12 -26.56 -0.40
N LEU A 339 -6.44 -27.04 0.63
CA LEU A 339 -5.53 -28.18 0.55
C LEU A 339 -6.26 -29.48 0.18
N HIS A 340 -7.47 -29.69 0.70
CA HIS A 340 -8.31 -30.83 0.31
C HIS A 340 -8.67 -30.73 -1.18
N ALA A 341 -9.16 -29.60 -1.63
CA ALA A 341 -9.48 -29.38 -3.03
C ALA A 341 -8.27 -29.63 -3.94
N LEU A 342 -7.09 -29.07 -3.60
CA LEU A 342 -5.87 -29.26 -4.40
C LEU A 342 -5.47 -30.74 -4.53
N LYS A 343 -5.69 -31.56 -3.50
CA LYS A 343 -5.42 -33.00 -3.53
C LYS A 343 -6.41 -33.79 -4.41
N GLU A 344 -7.64 -33.31 -4.52
CA GLU A 344 -8.70 -33.93 -5.33
C GLU A 344 -8.60 -33.55 -6.83
N LEU A 345 -7.78 -32.55 -7.19
CA LEU A 345 -7.61 -32.15 -8.58
C LEU A 345 -6.90 -33.26 -9.36
N LYS A 346 -7.60 -33.84 -10.32
CA LYS A 346 -7.10 -34.90 -11.18
C LYS A 346 -6.25 -34.32 -12.33
N ASP A 347 -5.27 -35.11 -12.75
CA ASP A 347 -4.60 -34.93 -14.02
C ASP A 347 -5.57 -35.44 -15.10
N ALA A 348 -6.37 -34.55 -15.68
CA ALA A 348 -7.26 -34.83 -16.78
C ALA A 348 -6.63 -34.43 -18.11
#